data_a0d6ebe4412e630e172ba974b609761d
#
_entry.id   a0d6ebe4412e630e172ba974b609761d
#
_cell.length_a   1.000
_cell.length_b   1.000
_cell.length_c   1.000
_cell.angle_alpha   90.00
_cell.angle_beta   90.00
_cell.angle_gamma   90.00
#
_symmetry.space_group_name_H-M   'P 1'
#
loop_
_entity.id
_entity.type
_entity.pdbx_description
1 polymer ?
#
loop_
_entity_poly.entity_id
_entity_poly.type
_entity_poly.pdbx_seq_one_letter_code
_entity_poly.pdbx_strand_id
1 'polypeptide(L)'
;MQKVLFSCSTLAGTGKKGVLSKDENGYYTMPIGGLNVFNSIGDFYTYEDAKDLFNSSSIFMRRVKSGALKGEYGHPKQVAGQTYEQFAERVLTIEEKNICAHFSEIWLDFDNVRDKDGKKVIAIMAKVAPSGPMGDALARSMENKNEDVCFSIRSFTRDTYVGGVKHRALAEIVTWDYVNEPGINFARKYASPALESLAEQSFTRKELLRAIKQMDQGFGMESAKMTGVSLFKSLGWTFNESEVPSYMKW
;
A
#
# COMPACT_ATOMS: atom_id res chain seq x y z
N MET A 1 13.03 -22.47 3.20
CA MET A 1 12.83 -21.34 4.15
C MET A 1 11.74 -20.45 3.57
N GLN A 2 10.65 -20.29 4.28
CA GLN A 2 9.51 -19.50 3.79
C GLN A 2 9.87 -18.00 3.81
N LYS A 3 9.67 -17.31 2.68
CA LYS A 3 9.95 -15.89 2.53
C LYS A 3 8.65 -15.16 2.23
N VAL A 4 8.55 -13.91 2.65
CA VAL A 4 7.53 -12.96 2.22
C VAL A 4 8.18 -11.89 1.38
N LEU A 5 7.51 -11.46 0.32
CA LEU A 5 8.00 -10.44 -0.57
C LEU A 5 7.35 -9.09 -0.21
N PHE A 6 8.19 -8.08 -0.01
CA PHE A 6 7.78 -6.69 -0.05
C PHE A 6 7.76 -6.22 -1.49
N SER A 7 6.66 -5.66 -1.93
CA SER A 7 6.57 -5.01 -3.23
C SER A 7 5.83 -3.69 -3.12
N CYS A 8 6.26 -2.76 -3.93
CA CYS A 8 5.55 -1.52 -4.19
C CYS A 8 5.05 -1.59 -5.64
N SER A 9 3.74 -1.60 -5.81
CA SER A 9 3.15 -1.51 -7.13
C SER A 9 1.88 -0.70 -7.09
N THR A 10 1.62 0.01 -8.16
CA THR A 10 0.47 0.89 -8.27
C THR A 10 -0.67 0.17 -8.98
N LEU A 11 -1.88 0.39 -8.50
CA LEU A 11 -3.06 -0.31 -8.98
C LEU A 11 -4.22 0.68 -9.24
N ALA A 12 -4.35 1.26 -10.41
CA ALA A 12 -5.50 1.94 -11.03
C ALA A 12 -5.71 3.47 -10.94
N GLY A 13 -6.18 4.09 -12.01
CA GLY A 13 -6.47 5.51 -12.17
C GLY A 13 -7.63 5.87 -13.10
N THR A 14 -8.06 7.14 -13.13
CA THR A 14 -9.12 7.63 -14.03
C THR A 14 -8.54 8.23 -15.30
N GLY A 15 -8.97 7.78 -16.48
CA GLY A 15 -8.51 8.28 -17.78
C GLY A 15 -8.99 9.70 -18.17
N LYS A 16 -9.40 10.54 -17.21
CA LYS A 16 -9.90 11.91 -17.49
C LYS A 16 -8.84 12.95 -17.17
N LYS A 17 -8.45 13.75 -18.17
CA LYS A 17 -7.67 14.98 -17.94
C LYS A 17 -8.54 16.02 -17.23
N GLY A 18 -8.01 16.65 -16.19
CA GLY A 18 -8.67 17.71 -15.48
C GLY A 18 -8.24 17.83 -14.01
N VAL A 19 -8.83 18.76 -13.31
CA VAL A 19 -8.69 18.87 -11.86
C VAL A 19 -9.79 18.04 -11.23
N LEU A 20 -9.44 17.15 -10.30
CA LEU A 20 -10.42 16.45 -9.50
C LEU A 20 -11.12 17.43 -8.57
N SER A 21 -12.43 17.28 -8.40
CA SER A 21 -13.19 18.09 -7.45
C SER A 21 -12.97 17.57 -6.03
N LYS A 22 -12.78 18.51 -5.08
CA LYS A 22 -12.81 18.21 -3.64
C LYS A 22 -14.27 18.08 -3.19
N ASP A 23 -14.53 17.19 -2.23
CA ASP A 23 -15.77 17.25 -1.47
C ASP A 23 -15.75 18.39 -0.43
N GLU A 24 -16.84 18.55 0.31
CA GLU A 24 -16.98 19.59 1.34
C GLU A 24 -15.93 19.49 2.48
N ASN A 25 -15.35 18.31 2.69
CA ASN A 25 -14.31 18.06 3.68
C ASN A 25 -12.89 18.15 3.10
N GLY A 26 -12.74 18.50 1.83
CA GLY A 26 -11.46 18.67 1.15
C GLY A 26 -10.85 17.40 0.60
N TYR A 27 -11.60 16.30 0.52
CA TYR A 27 -11.12 15.02 -0.03
C TYR A 27 -11.43 14.90 -1.52
N TYR A 28 -10.51 14.27 -2.22
CA TYR A 28 -10.66 13.86 -3.61
C TYR A 28 -11.06 12.39 -3.65
N THR A 29 -12.05 12.04 -4.47
CA THR A 29 -12.40 10.65 -4.75
C THR A 29 -11.66 10.20 -5.99
N MET A 30 -10.80 9.18 -5.83
CA MET A 30 -10.01 8.64 -6.94
C MET A 30 -9.66 7.18 -6.72
N PRO A 31 -9.38 6.43 -7.81
CA PRO A 31 -8.81 5.11 -7.68
C PRO A 31 -7.33 5.21 -7.28
N ILE A 32 -6.94 4.35 -6.35
CA ILE A 32 -5.57 4.22 -5.85
C ILE A 32 -5.00 2.82 -6.09
N GLY A 33 -5.79 1.92 -6.67
CA GLY A 33 -5.42 0.55 -6.88
C GLY A 33 -6.44 -0.26 -7.68
N GLY A 34 -6.14 -1.52 -7.99
CA GLY A 34 -7.08 -2.44 -8.64
C GLY A 34 -6.74 -3.91 -8.41
N LEU A 35 -7.72 -4.75 -8.54
CA LEU A 35 -7.62 -6.20 -8.40
C LEU A 35 -8.15 -6.88 -9.66
N ASN A 36 -7.77 -8.13 -9.87
CA ASN A 36 -7.96 -8.87 -11.11
C ASN A 36 -7.34 -8.16 -12.32
N VAL A 37 -6.17 -7.54 -12.10
CA VAL A 37 -5.42 -6.79 -13.11
C VAL A 37 -3.95 -7.17 -13.08
N PHE A 38 -3.30 -6.96 -14.22
CA PHE A 38 -1.84 -7.04 -14.33
C PHE A 38 -1.22 -5.69 -14.00
N ASN A 39 -0.11 -5.73 -13.29
CA ASN A 39 0.76 -4.55 -13.16
C ASN A 39 1.62 -4.38 -14.43
N SER A 40 2.43 -3.33 -14.48
CA SER A 40 3.26 -2.99 -15.65
C SER A 40 4.33 -4.03 -15.98
N ILE A 41 4.72 -4.87 -15.03
CA ILE A 41 5.70 -5.95 -15.24
C ILE A 41 5.05 -7.32 -15.49
N GLY A 42 3.72 -7.39 -15.58
CA GLY A 42 2.98 -8.62 -15.89
C GLY A 42 2.65 -9.50 -14.69
N ASP A 43 2.79 -9.03 -13.47
CA ASP A 43 2.32 -9.75 -12.29
C ASP A 43 0.82 -9.49 -12.07
N PHE A 44 0.08 -10.51 -11.66
CA PHE A 44 -1.37 -10.46 -11.51
C PHE A 44 -1.79 -10.40 -10.05
N TYR A 45 -2.64 -9.44 -9.70
CA TYR A 45 -3.24 -9.29 -8.37
C TYR A 45 -4.65 -9.83 -8.35
N THR A 46 -4.92 -10.86 -7.52
CA THR A 46 -6.24 -11.48 -7.47
C THR A 46 -7.12 -10.83 -6.41
N TYR A 47 -8.40 -10.67 -6.73
CA TYR A 47 -9.40 -10.23 -5.75
C TYR A 47 -9.61 -11.26 -4.64
N GLU A 48 -9.65 -12.55 -4.98
CA GLU A 48 -9.90 -13.63 -4.02
C GLU A 48 -8.88 -13.66 -2.89
N ASP A 49 -7.62 -13.37 -3.20
CA ASP A 49 -6.54 -13.32 -2.20
C ASP A 49 -6.56 -12.03 -1.36
N ALA A 50 -7.18 -10.97 -1.89
CA ALA A 50 -7.17 -9.65 -1.26
C ALA A 50 -8.45 -9.32 -0.49
N LYS A 51 -9.58 -9.97 -0.80
CA LYS A 51 -10.92 -9.58 -0.31
C LYS A 51 -11.03 -9.43 1.19
N ASP A 52 -10.34 -10.29 1.96
CA ASP A 52 -10.41 -10.28 3.43
C ASP A 52 -9.72 -9.06 4.04
N LEU A 53 -8.75 -8.45 3.34
CA LEU A 53 -8.11 -7.22 3.77
C LEU A 53 -9.08 -6.04 3.75
N PHE A 54 -10.10 -6.07 2.89
CA PHE A 54 -11.14 -5.04 2.78
C PHE A 54 -12.36 -5.28 3.67
N ASN A 55 -12.35 -6.35 4.48
CA ASN A 55 -13.36 -6.55 5.50
C ASN A 55 -13.23 -5.50 6.62
N SER A 56 -14.35 -4.97 7.09
CA SER A 56 -14.41 -3.94 8.14
C SER A 56 -13.70 -4.32 9.44
N SER A 57 -13.53 -5.62 9.69
CA SER A 57 -12.83 -6.18 10.85
C SER A 57 -11.32 -6.32 10.68
N SER A 58 -10.80 -6.15 9.46
CA SER A 58 -9.35 -6.23 9.22
C SER A 58 -8.59 -5.10 9.94
N ILE A 59 -7.32 -5.32 10.26
CA ILE A 59 -6.47 -4.27 10.87
C ILE A 59 -6.35 -3.08 9.93
N PHE A 60 -6.17 -3.35 8.64
CA PHE A 60 -6.11 -2.31 7.61
C PHE A 60 -7.37 -1.43 7.61
N MET A 61 -8.58 -2.02 7.50
CA MET A 61 -9.82 -1.24 7.46
C MET A 61 -10.16 -0.54 8.79
N ARG A 62 -9.72 -1.09 9.92
CA ARG A 62 -9.82 -0.38 11.20
C ARG A 62 -8.96 0.88 11.25
N ARG A 63 -7.75 0.85 10.65
CA ARG A 63 -6.90 2.05 10.52
C ARG A 63 -7.53 3.10 9.63
N VAL A 64 -8.15 2.70 8.51
CA VAL A 64 -8.95 3.62 7.67
C VAL A 64 -10.06 4.26 8.50
N LYS A 65 -10.90 3.44 9.14
CA LYS A 65 -12.08 3.89 9.90
C LYS A 65 -11.72 4.79 11.09
N SER A 66 -10.57 4.58 11.73
CA SER A 66 -10.09 5.43 12.83
C SER A 66 -9.46 6.74 12.38
N GLY A 67 -9.35 6.99 11.06
CA GLY A 67 -8.65 8.16 10.51
C GLY A 67 -7.12 8.09 10.65
N ALA A 68 -6.56 6.90 10.92
CA ALA A 68 -5.13 6.74 11.16
C ALA A 68 -4.33 6.38 9.89
N LEU A 69 -4.99 6.13 8.75
CA LEU A 69 -4.28 5.74 7.54
C LEU A 69 -3.68 6.95 6.83
N LYS A 70 -2.35 7.00 6.80
CA LYS A 70 -1.55 8.03 6.14
C LYS A 70 -0.71 7.43 5.03
N GLY A 71 -0.38 8.25 4.01
CA GLY A 71 0.54 7.92 2.93
C GLY A 71 1.76 8.83 2.92
N GLU A 72 2.89 8.30 2.48
CA GLU A 72 4.13 9.07 2.37
C GLU A 72 4.36 9.61 0.95
N TYR A 73 5.24 10.60 0.86
CA TYR A 73 5.81 11.09 -0.39
C TYR A 73 6.96 10.17 -0.81
N GLY A 74 6.70 9.32 -1.80
CA GLY A 74 7.63 8.29 -2.29
C GLY A 74 7.64 7.03 -1.42
N HIS A 75 8.11 5.94 -2.03
CA HIS A 75 8.28 4.67 -1.34
C HIS A 75 9.51 4.64 -0.44
N PRO A 76 9.47 3.86 0.67
CA PRO A 76 10.68 3.56 1.40
C PRO A 76 11.70 2.84 0.53
N LYS A 77 12.94 3.32 0.56
CA LYS A 77 14.07 2.70 -0.15
C LYS A 77 15.08 2.19 0.87
N GLN A 78 15.65 1.01 0.61
CA GLN A 78 16.78 0.54 1.39
C GLN A 78 17.98 1.44 1.13
N VAL A 79 18.62 1.92 2.20
CA VAL A 79 19.80 2.76 2.11
C VAL A 79 21.07 1.95 2.36
N ALA A 80 22.21 2.42 1.85
CA ALA A 80 23.49 1.75 2.05
C ALA A 80 23.79 1.57 3.55
N GLY A 81 24.19 0.36 3.95
CA GLY A 81 24.47 0.00 5.34
C GLY A 81 23.24 -0.37 6.19
N GLN A 82 22.03 -0.23 5.68
CA GLN A 82 20.83 -0.66 6.37
C GLN A 82 20.67 -2.18 6.34
N THR A 83 20.42 -2.80 7.49
CA THR A 83 20.12 -4.24 7.55
C THR A 83 18.72 -4.56 7.01
N TYR A 84 18.46 -5.82 6.68
CA TYR A 84 17.13 -6.25 6.24
C TYR A 84 16.05 -6.05 7.31
N GLU A 85 16.40 -6.26 8.58
CA GLU A 85 15.50 -6.03 9.70
C GLU A 85 15.11 -4.55 9.82
N GLN A 86 16.10 -3.65 9.73
CA GLN A 86 15.87 -2.20 9.75
C GLN A 86 15.04 -1.75 8.54
N PHE A 87 15.27 -2.35 7.37
CA PHE A 87 14.45 -2.04 6.21
C PHE A 87 13.03 -2.59 6.34
N ALA A 88 12.84 -3.79 6.90
CA ALA A 88 11.51 -4.34 7.18
C ALA A 88 10.73 -3.45 8.18
N GLU A 89 11.39 -2.95 9.22
CA GLU A 89 10.82 -1.97 10.14
C GLU A 89 10.43 -0.68 9.42
N ARG A 90 11.32 -0.16 8.55
CA ARG A 90 11.04 1.04 7.74
C ARG A 90 9.82 0.87 6.83
N VAL A 91 9.66 -0.32 6.23
CA VAL A 91 8.52 -0.63 5.37
C VAL A 91 7.21 -0.65 6.15
N LEU A 92 7.22 -1.22 7.35
CA LEU A 92 6.04 -1.30 8.23
C LEU A 92 5.67 0.06 8.85
N THR A 93 6.64 0.96 8.99
CA THR A 93 6.47 2.26 9.64
C THR A 93 6.17 3.35 8.61
N ILE A 94 5.23 4.24 8.94
CA ILE A 94 4.99 5.48 8.21
C ILE A 94 5.78 6.58 8.92
N GLU A 95 6.78 7.16 8.24
CA GLU A 95 7.58 8.25 8.80
C GLU A 95 6.80 9.57 8.76
N GLU A 96 6.57 10.15 9.92
CA GLU A 96 5.75 11.37 10.07
C GLU A 96 6.25 12.53 9.20
N LYS A 97 7.57 12.69 9.06
CA LYS A 97 8.18 13.75 8.24
C LYS A 97 7.86 13.64 6.74
N ASN A 98 7.50 12.42 6.28
CA ASN A 98 7.23 12.13 4.87
C ASN A 98 5.72 12.06 4.57
N ILE A 99 4.85 12.21 5.56
CA ILE A 99 3.41 12.14 5.35
C ILE A 99 2.99 13.25 4.38
N CYS A 100 2.29 12.84 3.30
CA CYS A 100 1.72 13.74 2.29
C CYS A 100 0.21 13.56 2.12
N ALA A 101 -0.35 12.43 2.52
CA ALA A 101 -1.74 12.08 2.28
C ALA A 101 -2.43 11.50 3.52
N HIS A 102 -3.73 11.72 3.61
CA HIS A 102 -4.65 11.02 4.52
C HIS A 102 -5.75 10.35 3.71
N PHE A 103 -6.08 9.10 4.05
CA PHE A 103 -7.15 8.33 3.44
C PHE A 103 -8.29 8.16 4.46
N SER A 104 -9.43 8.82 4.19
CA SER A 104 -10.59 8.76 5.10
C SER A 104 -11.51 7.58 4.82
N GLU A 105 -11.58 7.15 3.56
CA GLU A 105 -12.38 6.01 3.12
C GLU A 105 -11.62 5.23 2.06
N ILE A 106 -11.75 3.90 2.09
CA ILE A 106 -11.27 3.00 1.04
C ILE A 106 -12.33 1.92 0.81
N TRP A 107 -12.65 1.66 -0.46
CA TRP A 107 -13.63 0.63 -0.85
C TRP A 107 -13.29 0.01 -2.20
N LEU A 108 -13.93 -1.11 -2.52
CA LEU A 108 -13.82 -1.75 -3.82
C LEU A 108 -14.99 -1.33 -4.72
N ASP A 109 -14.67 -0.89 -5.92
CA ASP A 109 -15.64 -0.59 -6.97
C ASP A 109 -15.56 -1.65 -8.06
N PHE A 110 -16.66 -2.38 -8.24
CA PHE A 110 -16.75 -3.50 -9.18
C PHE A 110 -17.28 -3.09 -10.56
N ASP A 111 -17.81 -1.88 -10.73
CA ASP A 111 -18.64 -1.55 -11.87
C ASP A 111 -18.22 -0.34 -12.68
N ASN A 112 -17.67 0.69 -12.04
CA ASN A 112 -17.54 2.00 -12.65
C ASN A 112 -16.18 2.24 -13.33
N VAL A 113 -15.15 1.47 -12.96
CA VAL A 113 -13.80 1.66 -13.50
C VAL A 113 -13.50 0.63 -14.58
N ARG A 114 -12.86 1.09 -15.66
CA ARG A 114 -12.40 0.27 -16.77
C ARG A 114 -10.93 0.52 -17.04
N ASP A 115 -10.25 -0.52 -17.51
CA ASP A 115 -8.87 -0.39 -17.98
C ASP A 115 -8.80 0.34 -19.34
N LYS A 116 -7.57 0.48 -19.85
CA LYS A 116 -7.30 1.11 -21.16
C LYS A 116 -8.00 0.41 -22.34
N ASP A 117 -8.30 -0.86 -22.21
CA ASP A 117 -8.93 -1.69 -23.23
C ASP A 117 -10.48 -1.73 -23.06
N GLY A 118 -11.01 -0.94 -22.12
CA GLY A 118 -12.45 -0.84 -21.82
C GLY A 118 -13.00 -2.01 -20.99
N LYS A 119 -12.14 -2.91 -20.51
CA LYS A 119 -12.53 -4.04 -19.66
C LYS A 119 -12.81 -3.57 -18.24
N LYS A 120 -13.89 -4.06 -17.64
CA LYS A 120 -14.16 -3.81 -16.21
C LYS A 120 -13.04 -4.36 -15.33
N VAL A 121 -12.62 -3.55 -14.37
CA VAL A 121 -11.64 -3.92 -13.34
C VAL A 121 -12.25 -3.70 -11.96
N ILE A 122 -11.77 -4.42 -10.95
CA ILE A 122 -12.13 -4.15 -9.56
C ILE A 122 -11.19 -3.05 -9.09
N ALA A 123 -11.70 -1.82 -9.00
CA ALA A 123 -10.89 -0.70 -8.56
C ALA A 123 -10.86 -0.58 -7.04
N ILE A 124 -9.68 -0.28 -6.50
CA ILE A 124 -9.54 0.18 -5.12
C ILE A 124 -9.69 1.70 -5.13
N MET A 125 -10.83 2.16 -4.66
CA MET A 125 -11.17 3.58 -4.58
C MET A 125 -10.82 4.15 -3.21
N ALA A 126 -10.49 5.44 -3.17
CA ALA A 126 -10.26 6.14 -1.91
C ALA A 126 -10.80 7.56 -1.94
N LYS A 127 -11.15 8.07 -0.75
CA LYS A 127 -11.17 9.49 -0.46
C LYS A 127 -9.83 9.87 0.14
N VAL A 128 -9.08 10.73 -0.56
CA VAL A 128 -7.73 11.14 -0.20
C VAL A 128 -7.64 12.66 -0.10
N ALA A 129 -6.98 13.15 0.94
CA ALA A 129 -6.67 14.57 1.11
C ALA A 129 -5.18 14.79 1.37
N PRO A 130 -4.59 15.90 0.89
CA PRO A 130 -3.27 16.34 1.33
C PRO A 130 -3.21 16.47 2.85
N SER A 131 -2.14 15.95 3.47
CA SER A 131 -2.00 15.92 4.92
C SER A 131 -0.54 15.77 5.32
N GLY A 132 -0.17 16.28 6.49
CA GLY A 132 1.17 16.17 7.04
C GLY A 132 2.19 17.11 6.40
N PRO A 133 3.48 16.98 6.79
CA PRO A 133 4.53 17.91 6.37
C PRO A 133 4.74 18.01 4.85
N MET A 134 4.48 16.93 4.11
CA MET A 134 4.60 16.90 2.64
C MET A 134 3.25 17.11 1.93
N GLY A 135 2.20 17.46 2.66
CA GLY A 135 0.84 17.65 2.12
C GLY A 135 0.76 18.73 1.03
N ASP A 136 1.51 19.82 1.17
CA ASP A 136 1.54 20.91 0.18
C ASP A 136 2.08 20.44 -1.19
N ALA A 137 3.00 19.49 -1.21
CA ALA A 137 3.50 18.92 -2.46
C ALA A 137 2.39 18.16 -3.20
N LEU A 138 1.64 17.30 -2.48
CA LEU A 138 0.49 16.60 -3.03
C LEU A 138 -0.62 17.58 -3.46
N ALA A 139 -0.91 18.60 -2.65
CA ALA A 139 -1.95 19.60 -2.96
C ALA A 139 -1.66 20.30 -4.30
N ARG A 140 -0.41 20.77 -4.49
CA ARG A 140 0.00 21.42 -5.74
C ARG A 140 -0.16 20.51 -6.95
N SER A 141 0.24 19.24 -6.84
CA SER A 141 0.09 18.29 -7.93
C SER A 141 -1.37 17.94 -8.23
N MET A 142 -2.22 17.85 -7.19
CA MET A 142 -3.66 17.63 -7.36
C MET A 142 -4.33 18.79 -8.10
N GLU A 143 -3.95 20.03 -7.82
CA GLU A 143 -4.50 21.24 -8.40
C GLU A 143 -3.93 21.60 -9.78
N ASN A 144 -2.74 21.11 -10.10
CA ASN A 144 -2.08 21.36 -11.38
C ASN A 144 -2.68 20.47 -12.48
N LYS A 145 -3.27 21.10 -13.51
CA LYS A 145 -3.88 20.39 -14.65
C LYS A 145 -2.88 19.58 -15.49
N ASN A 146 -1.61 19.92 -15.43
CA ASN A 146 -0.56 19.31 -16.24
C ASN A 146 0.25 18.25 -15.47
N GLU A 147 0.08 18.16 -14.15
CA GLU A 147 0.72 17.14 -13.33
C GLU A 147 -0.21 15.96 -13.10
N ASP A 148 0.36 14.78 -13.18
CA ASP A 148 -0.31 13.54 -12.79
C ASP A 148 -0.11 13.27 -11.30
N VAL A 149 -1.07 12.62 -10.67
CA VAL A 149 -0.97 12.17 -9.27
C VAL A 149 -1.21 10.68 -9.24
N CYS A 150 -0.24 9.97 -8.74
CA CYS A 150 -0.23 8.52 -8.69
C CYS A 150 -0.04 8.04 -7.26
N PHE A 151 -0.77 7.01 -6.89
CA PHE A 151 -0.55 6.28 -5.65
C PHE A 151 -0.08 4.88 -5.94
N SER A 152 0.81 4.38 -5.10
CA SER A 152 1.34 3.03 -5.19
C SER A 152 1.16 2.30 -3.87
N ILE A 153 0.65 1.08 -3.94
CA ILE A 153 0.41 0.26 -2.75
C ILE A 153 1.74 -0.14 -2.10
N ARG A 154 1.83 0.06 -0.80
CA ARG A 154 2.88 -0.52 0.05
C ARG A 154 2.28 -1.73 0.74
N SER A 155 2.71 -2.91 0.31
CA SER A 155 2.12 -4.18 0.74
C SER A 155 3.15 -5.28 0.87
N PHE A 156 2.74 -6.35 1.54
CA PHE A 156 3.44 -7.62 1.55
C PHE A 156 2.62 -8.65 0.77
N THR A 157 3.28 -9.45 -0.05
CA THR A 157 2.63 -10.45 -0.91
C THR A 157 3.21 -11.84 -0.68
N ARG A 158 2.37 -12.85 -0.97
CA ARG A 158 2.80 -14.23 -1.19
C ARG A 158 2.65 -14.51 -2.67
N ASP A 159 3.75 -14.86 -3.32
CA ASP A 159 3.74 -15.06 -4.76
C ASP A 159 3.56 -16.54 -5.10
N THR A 160 2.70 -16.80 -6.06
CA THR A 160 2.46 -18.10 -6.67
C THR A 160 2.57 -17.99 -8.18
N TYR A 161 2.75 -19.10 -8.88
CA TYR A 161 2.79 -19.12 -10.35
C TYR A 161 1.65 -19.97 -10.88
N VAL A 162 0.85 -19.39 -11.77
CA VAL A 162 -0.27 -20.05 -12.44
C VAL A 162 -0.11 -19.85 -13.93
N GLY A 163 0.07 -20.95 -14.69
CA GLY A 163 0.25 -20.88 -16.13
C GLY A 163 1.46 -20.03 -16.58
N GLY A 164 2.52 -19.97 -15.79
CA GLY A 164 3.71 -19.14 -16.07
C GLY A 164 3.56 -17.67 -15.67
N VAL A 165 2.39 -17.26 -15.23
CA VAL A 165 2.13 -15.90 -14.72
C VAL A 165 2.36 -15.87 -13.20
N LYS A 166 3.06 -14.84 -12.74
CA LYS A 166 3.25 -14.59 -11.32
C LYS A 166 1.99 -13.96 -10.74
N HIS A 167 1.37 -14.65 -9.79
CA HIS A 167 0.22 -14.17 -9.03
C HIS A 167 0.69 -13.68 -7.67
N ARG A 168 0.33 -12.45 -7.34
CA ARG A 168 0.65 -11.78 -6.07
C ARG A 168 -0.57 -11.79 -5.16
N ALA A 169 -0.59 -12.70 -4.20
CA ALA A 169 -1.59 -12.70 -3.15
C ALA A 169 -1.22 -11.66 -2.09
N LEU A 170 -2.03 -10.61 -1.94
CA LEU A 170 -1.85 -9.60 -0.90
C LEU A 170 -1.98 -10.24 0.49
N ALA A 171 -0.91 -10.22 1.27
CA ALA A 171 -0.89 -10.74 2.63
C ALA A 171 -1.20 -9.67 3.66
N GLU A 172 -0.72 -8.44 3.44
CA GLU A 172 -1.00 -7.28 4.29
C GLU A 172 -0.82 -5.98 3.49
N ILE A 173 -1.65 -4.97 3.79
CA ILE A 173 -1.55 -3.63 3.22
C ILE A 173 -1.04 -2.69 4.31
N VAL A 174 0.10 -2.05 4.06
CA VAL A 174 0.64 -1.03 4.96
C VAL A 174 -0.04 0.31 4.68
N THR A 175 0.03 0.79 3.44
CA THR A 175 -0.59 2.04 2.99
C THR A 175 -0.49 2.20 1.48
N TRP A 176 -0.84 3.38 0.96
CA TRP A 176 -0.47 3.87 -0.37
C TRP A 176 0.43 5.08 -0.24
N ASP A 177 1.48 5.11 -1.04
CA ASP A 177 2.40 6.23 -1.10
C ASP A 177 2.19 7.03 -2.39
N TYR A 178 2.36 8.35 -2.32
CA TYR A 178 2.37 9.22 -3.49
C TYR A 178 3.67 9.05 -4.26
N VAL A 179 3.58 8.69 -5.53
CA VAL A 179 4.72 8.41 -6.41
C VAL A 179 4.60 9.18 -7.73
N ASN A 180 5.74 9.41 -8.37
CA ASN A 180 5.78 10.15 -9.65
C ASN A 180 5.30 9.30 -10.83
N GLU A 181 5.50 7.98 -10.75
CA GLU A 181 5.15 7.05 -11.81
C GLU A 181 4.40 5.84 -11.25
N PRO A 182 3.24 5.49 -11.83
CA PRO A 182 2.44 4.37 -11.34
C PRO A 182 2.87 3.05 -11.97
N GLY A 183 2.84 1.99 -11.23
CA GLY A 183 3.05 0.63 -11.73
C GLY A 183 1.85 -0.01 -12.42
N ILE A 184 0.71 0.59 -12.35
CA ILE A 184 -0.46 0.22 -13.15
C ILE A 184 -0.99 1.45 -13.88
N ASN A 185 -1.20 1.29 -15.18
CA ASN A 185 -1.50 2.38 -16.12
C ASN A 185 -2.72 3.24 -15.77
N PHE A 186 -3.59 2.82 -14.88
CA PHE A 186 -4.75 3.58 -14.49
C PHE A 186 -4.73 4.05 -13.01
N ALA A 187 -3.62 3.88 -12.25
CA ALA A 187 -3.42 4.43 -10.90
C ALA A 187 -2.96 5.89 -10.90
N ARG A 188 -3.58 6.73 -11.69
CA ARG A 188 -3.13 8.10 -11.90
C ARG A 188 -4.29 9.06 -12.12
N LYS A 189 -4.03 10.32 -11.87
CA LYS A 189 -4.92 11.44 -12.19
C LYS A 189 -5.21 11.51 -13.70
N TYR A 190 -4.23 11.09 -14.52
CA TYR A 190 -4.32 11.01 -15.98
C TYR A 190 -3.82 9.66 -16.49
N ALA A 191 -4.48 9.06 -17.48
CA ALA A 191 -4.00 7.83 -18.09
C ALA A 191 -2.89 8.13 -19.12
N SER A 192 -1.68 7.69 -18.85
CA SER A 192 -0.61 7.57 -19.86
C SER A 192 0.34 6.42 -19.47
N PRO A 193 1.00 5.74 -20.43
CA PRO A 193 1.91 4.66 -20.11
C PRO A 193 3.15 5.17 -19.39
N ALA A 194 3.55 4.53 -18.31
CA ALA A 194 4.77 4.82 -17.57
C ALA A 194 5.61 3.57 -17.35
N LEU A 195 6.91 3.73 -17.32
CA LEU A 195 7.87 2.70 -16.94
C LEU A 195 8.02 2.69 -15.40
N GLU A 196 7.97 1.50 -14.82
CA GLU A 196 8.08 1.32 -13.37
C GLU A 196 9.49 0.95 -12.93
N SER A 197 9.90 1.53 -11.79
CA SER A 197 10.95 0.94 -10.98
C SER A 197 10.29 0.18 -9.81
N LEU A 198 10.26 -1.13 -9.88
CA LEU A 198 9.83 -1.97 -8.77
C LEU A 198 10.98 -2.17 -7.79
N ALA A 199 10.79 -1.72 -6.56
CA ALA A 199 11.64 -2.17 -5.46
C ALA A 199 11.00 -3.43 -4.86
N GLU A 200 11.56 -4.60 -5.15
CA GLU A 200 11.18 -5.86 -4.52
C GLU A 200 12.24 -6.27 -3.51
N GLN A 201 11.80 -6.59 -2.29
CA GLN A 201 12.66 -7.12 -1.25
C GLN A 201 11.99 -8.30 -0.56
N SER A 202 12.69 -9.42 -0.43
CA SER A 202 12.17 -10.58 0.28
C SER A 202 12.66 -10.62 1.73
N PHE A 203 11.76 -10.96 2.66
CA PHE A 203 12.08 -11.12 4.07
C PHE A 203 11.78 -12.54 4.54
N THR A 204 12.66 -13.05 5.39
CA THR A 204 12.45 -14.32 6.10
C THR A 204 11.62 -14.09 7.36
N ARG A 205 11.02 -15.17 7.93
CA ARG A 205 10.34 -15.13 9.22
C ARG A 205 11.21 -14.50 10.32
N LYS A 206 12.52 -14.87 10.35
CA LYS A 206 13.46 -14.37 11.36
C LYS A 206 13.68 -12.87 11.26
N GLU A 207 13.83 -12.33 10.06
CA GLU A 207 14.03 -10.88 9.81
C GLU A 207 12.79 -10.08 10.21
N LEU A 208 11.58 -10.51 9.81
CA LEU A 208 10.34 -9.86 10.21
C LEU A 208 10.10 -9.94 11.72
N LEU A 209 10.39 -11.09 12.36
CA LEU A 209 10.25 -11.23 13.81
C LEU A 209 11.18 -10.27 14.55
N ARG A 210 12.41 -10.09 14.07
CA ARG A 210 13.36 -9.14 14.67
C ARG A 210 12.89 -7.70 14.50
N ALA A 211 12.39 -7.34 13.31
CA ALA A 211 11.82 -6.01 13.07
C ALA A 211 10.65 -5.72 14.03
N ILE A 212 9.71 -6.68 14.18
CA ILE A 212 8.58 -6.56 15.13
C ILE A 212 9.08 -6.38 16.58
N LYS A 213 10.10 -7.14 17.00
CA LYS A 213 10.67 -7.00 18.34
C LYS A 213 11.42 -5.68 18.56
N GLN A 214 12.11 -5.15 17.55
CA GLN A 214 12.75 -3.84 17.63
C GLN A 214 11.70 -2.73 17.79
N MET A 215 10.60 -2.78 17.05
CA MET A 215 9.47 -1.86 17.23
C MET A 215 8.83 -1.97 18.63
N ASP A 216 8.82 -3.15 19.25
CA ASP A 216 8.33 -3.37 20.62
C ASP A 216 9.17 -2.65 21.67
N GLN A 217 10.49 -2.61 21.49
CA GLN A 217 11.44 -1.97 22.41
C GLN A 217 11.59 -0.45 22.19
N GLY A 218 11.15 0.06 21.05
CA GLY A 218 11.26 1.47 20.67
C GLY A 218 9.95 2.24 20.78
N PHE A 219 10.02 3.55 20.49
CA PHE A 219 8.85 4.44 20.36
C PHE A 219 8.11 4.26 19.02
N GLY A 220 8.11 3.05 18.46
CA GLY A 220 7.42 2.76 17.21
C GLY A 220 5.92 3.05 17.29
N MET A 221 5.36 3.57 16.19
CA MET A 221 3.91 3.82 16.08
C MET A 221 3.14 2.52 16.35
N GLU A 222 2.12 2.57 17.20
CA GLU A 222 1.29 1.41 17.55
C GLU A 222 0.67 0.75 16.31
N SER A 223 0.31 1.55 15.32
CA SER A 223 -0.21 1.06 14.03
C SER A 223 0.80 0.18 13.28
N ALA A 224 2.10 0.49 13.30
CA ALA A 224 3.13 -0.31 12.68
C ALA A 224 3.32 -1.66 13.41
N LYS A 225 3.30 -1.63 14.76
CA LYS A 225 3.33 -2.83 15.61
C LYS A 225 2.17 -3.76 15.28
N MET A 226 0.95 -3.22 15.21
CA MET A 226 -0.26 -3.98 14.87
C MET A 226 -0.20 -4.53 13.45
N THR A 227 0.27 -3.76 12.48
CA THR A 227 0.46 -4.20 11.09
C THR A 227 1.48 -5.34 11.00
N GLY A 228 2.61 -5.24 11.70
CA GLY A 228 3.62 -6.30 11.75
C GLY A 228 3.09 -7.62 12.32
N VAL A 229 2.29 -7.54 13.39
CA VAL A 229 1.63 -8.73 13.97
C VAL A 229 0.60 -9.33 13.02
N SER A 230 -0.21 -8.49 12.37
CA SER A 230 -1.18 -8.92 11.37
C SER A 230 -0.51 -9.65 10.22
N LEU A 231 0.55 -9.07 9.66
CA LEU A 231 1.36 -9.69 8.62
C LEU A 231 1.87 -11.07 9.07
N PHE A 232 2.45 -11.15 10.27
CA PHE A 232 3.01 -12.40 10.78
C PHE A 232 1.95 -13.51 10.86
N LYS A 233 0.76 -13.18 11.33
CA LYS A 233 -0.38 -14.10 11.40
C LYS A 233 -0.93 -14.46 10.02
N SER A 234 -1.07 -13.49 9.11
CA SER A 234 -1.58 -13.72 7.74
C SER A 234 -0.68 -14.65 6.92
N LEU A 235 0.61 -14.70 7.25
CA LEU A 235 1.57 -15.62 6.66
C LEU A 235 1.49 -17.05 7.25
N GLY A 236 0.58 -17.29 8.20
CA GLY A 236 0.47 -18.57 8.92
C GLY A 236 1.62 -18.81 9.89
N TRP A 237 2.39 -17.79 10.24
CA TRP A 237 3.47 -17.90 11.21
C TRP A 237 2.93 -17.69 12.63
N THR A 238 3.45 -18.49 13.55
CA THR A 238 3.09 -18.41 14.97
C THR A 238 4.28 -17.85 15.78
N PHE A 239 3.96 -17.13 16.84
CA PHE A 239 4.94 -16.70 17.83
C PHE A 239 5.15 -17.82 18.85
N ASN A 240 6.40 -18.18 19.12
CA ASN A 240 6.71 -18.99 20.30
C ASN A 240 6.56 -18.13 21.57
N GLU A 241 6.43 -18.71 22.76
CA GLU A 241 6.21 -17.98 24.02
C GLU A 241 7.24 -16.84 24.24
N SER A 242 8.52 -17.09 23.92
CA SER A 242 9.60 -16.10 24.02
C SER A 242 9.61 -15.05 22.90
N GLU A 243 8.81 -15.25 21.86
CA GLU A 243 8.72 -14.38 20.69
C GLU A 243 7.56 -13.42 20.76
N VAL A 244 6.57 -13.68 21.61
CA VAL A 244 5.36 -12.83 21.74
C VAL A 244 5.75 -11.42 22.15
N PRO A 245 5.41 -10.38 21.34
CA PRO A 245 5.67 -8.98 21.69
C PRO A 245 4.99 -8.57 23.01
N SER A 246 5.57 -7.62 23.73
CA SER A 246 5.07 -7.20 25.05
C SER A 246 3.64 -6.67 25.01
N TYR A 247 3.30 -5.92 23.97
CA TYR A 247 1.95 -5.35 23.75
C TYR A 247 0.86 -6.39 23.38
N MET A 248 1.24 -7.65 23.17
CA MET A 248 0.30 -8.77 22.99
C MET A 248 0.11 -9.63 24.26
N LYS A 249 0.83 -9.33 25.31
CA LYS A 249 0.76 -10.07 26.59
C LYS A 249 -0.25 -9.41 27.52
N TRP A 250 -1.53 -9.65 27.26
CA TRP A 250 -2.65 -9.23 28.12
C TRP A 250 -3.37 -10.45 28.68
#